data_197765c35a4fa4af97dd32e9bc29c4e3
#
_entry.id   197765c35a4fa4af97dd32e9bc29c4e3
#
_cell.length_a   1.000
_cell.length_b   1.000
_cell.length_c   1.000
_cell.angle_alpha   90.00
_cell.angle_beta   90.00
_cell.angle_gamma   90.00
#
_symmetry.space_group_name_H-M   'P 1'
#
loop_
_entity.id
_entity.type
_entity.pdbx_description
1 polymer ?
#
loop_
_entity_poly.entity_id
_entity_poly.type
_entity_poly.pdbx_seq_one_letter_code
_entity_poly.pdbx_strand_id
1 'polypeptide(L)' 'MVEYRAYTVGRDGHFTGFEPLVCADDFEAIEKAKRLIDDHDIELWCGPRLVTTLTHTRGSKK' A
#
# COMPACT_ATOMS: atom_id res chain seq x y z
N MET A 1 4.46 -18.60 -0.37
CA MET A 1 4.47 -17.16 -0.52
C MET A 1 3.13 -16.70 -1.05
N VAL A 2 2.72 -15.52 -0.69
CA VAL A 2 1.40 -15.01 -1.04
C VAL A 2 1.59 -13.70 -1.83
N GLU A 3 0.77 -13.52 -2.84
CA GLU A 3 0.84 -12.32 -3.67
C GLU A 3 -0.08 -11.25 -3.11
N TYR A 4 0.47 -10.08 -2.97
CA TYR A 4 -0.25 -8.90 -2.51
C TYR A 4 -0.16 -7.82 -3.58
N ARG A 5 -1.07 -6.86 -3.52
CA ARG A 5 -1.04 -5.71 -4.42
C ARG A 5 -1.15 -4.45 -3.59
N ALA A 6 -0.19 -3.57 -3.81
CA ALA A 6 -0.17 -2.27 -3.13
C ALA A 6 -0.64 -1.23 -4.14
N TYR A 7 -1.88 -0.79 -3.99
CA TYR A 7 -2.45 0.19 -4.91
C TYR A 7 -2.09 1.60 -4.48
N THR A 8 -1.60 2.37 -5.40
CA THR A 8 -1.26 3.77 -5.17
C THR A 8 -2.51 4.62 -5.39
N VAL A 9 -2.85 5.41 -4.38
CA VAL A 9 -4.06 6.24 -4.43
C VAL A 9 -3.63 7.68 -4.65
N GLY A 10 -4.17 8.29 -5.70
CA GLY A 10 -3.85 9.67 -6.00
C GLY A 10 -4.60 10.64 -5.11
N ARG A 11 -4.33 11.93 -5.31
CA ARG A 11 -4.91 12.96 -4.47
C ARG A 11 -6.42 13.01 -4.57
N ASP A 12 -6.94 12.67 -5.74
CA ASP A 12 -8.38 12.73 -5.95
C ASP A 12 -9.07 11.45 -5.52
N GLY A 13 -8.33 10.52 -4.93
CA GLY A 13 -8.90 9.28 -4.48
C GLY A 13 -8.93 8.17 -5.50
N HIS A 14 -8.40 8.40 -6.68
CA HIS A 14 -8.36 7.37 -7.71
C HIS A 14 -7.07 6.57 -7.65
N PHE A 15 -7.16 5.29 -7.97
CA PHE A 15 -5.97 4.47 -8.07
C PHE A 15 -5.16 4.89 -9.28
N THR A 16 -3.87 5.09 -9.10
CA THR A 16 -2.98 5.47 -10.20
C THR A 16 -2.12 4.31 -10.66
N GLY A 17 -2.15 3.20 -9.94
CA GLY A 17 -1.36 2.03 -10.30
C GLY A 17 -1.23 1.12 -9.12
N PHE A 18 -0.45 0.06 -9.30
CA PHE A 18 -0.21 -0.83 -8.18
C PHE A 18 1.14 -1.50 -8.35
N GLU A 19 1.65 -1.99 -7.23
CA GLU A 19 2.91 -2.71 -7.17
C GLU A 19 2.63 -4.11 -6.62
N PRO A 20 2.95 -5.17 -7.36
CA PRO A 20 2.76 -6.50 -6.83
C PRO A 20 3.87 -6.85 -5.83
N LEU A 21 3.48 -7.50 -4.75
CA LEU A 21 4.41 -7.92 -3.71
C LEU A 21 4.20 -9.40 -3.45
N VAL A 22 5.29 -10.13 -3.28
CA VAL A 22 5.21 -11.54 -2.89
C VAL A 22 5.83 -11.63 -1.51
N CYS A 23 5.03 -12.01 -0.53
CA CYS A 23 5.46 -11.98 0.86
C CYS A 23 4.98 -13.23 1.58
N ALA A 24 5.62 -13.51 2.70
CA ALA A 24 5.27 -14.69 3.48
C ALA A 24 3.94 -14.50 4.22
N ASP A 25 3.67 -13.29 4.69
CA ASP A 25 2.46 -13.03 5.45
C ASP A 25 2.12 -11.54 5.38
N ASP A 26 1.01 -11.19 6.03
CA ASP A 26 0.54 -9.80 6.02
C ASP A 26 1.56 -8.85 6.62
N PHE A 27 2.22 -9.27 7.67
CA PHE A 27 3.18 -8.40 8.35
C PHE A 27 4.29 -7.99 7.40
N GLU A 28 4.84 -8.96 6.69
CA GLU A 28 5.91 -8.66 5.75
C GLU A 28 5.41 -7.78 4.62
N ALA A 29 4.19 -8.05 4.15
CA ALA A 29 3.61 -7.24 3.09
C ALA A 29 3.42 -5.80 3.53
N ILE A 30 2.96 -5.60 4.75
CA ILE A 30 2.77 -4.25 5.28
C ILE A 30 4.11 -3.52 5.37
N GLU A 31 5.14 -4.21 5.84
CA GLU A 31 6.45 -3.59 5.96
C GLU A 31 6.99 -3.16 4.60
N LYS A 32 6.78 -4.00 3.59
CA LYS A 32 7.23 -3.65 2.25
C LYS A 32 6.41 -2.51 1.67
N ALA A 33 5.10 -2.53 1.92
CA ALA A 33 4.23 -1.48 1.41
C ALA A 33 4.58 -0.13 2.01
N LYS A 34 5.02 -0.11 3.26
CA LYS A 34 5.41 1.15 3.90
C LYS A 34 6.53 1.84 3.14
N ARG A 35 7.39 1.07 2.50
CA ARG A 35 8.49 1.64 1.74
C ARG A 35 8.04 2.27 0.44
N LEU A 36 6.84 1.93 -0.01
CA LEU A 36 6.31 2.48 -1.25
C LEU A 36 5.58 3.80 -1.02
N ILE A 37 5.29 4.11 0.25
CA ILE A 37 4.62 5.36 0.56
C ILE A 37 5.60 6.50 0.32
N ASP A 38 5.17 7.46 -0.49
CA ASP A 38 5.96 8.63 -0.76
C ASP A 38 5.04 9.83 -0.65
N ASP A 39 4.39 10.17 -1.73
CA ASP A 39 3.42 11.26 -1.72
C ASP A 39 1.99 10.75 -1.84
N HIS A 40 1.81 9.43 -1.77
CA HIS A 40 0.51 8.84 -2.04
C HIS A 40 0.14 7.89 -0.93
N ASP A 41 -1.16 7.72 -0.76
CA ASP A 41 -1.66 6.67 0.11
C ASP A 41 -1.56 5.34 -0.60
N ILE A 42 -1.47 4.28 0.18
CA ILE A 42 -1.36 2.93 -0.35
C ILE A 42 -2.48 2.08 0.24
N GLU A 43 -3.16 1.31 -0.60
CA GLU A 43 -4.10 0.29 -0.15
C GLU A 43 -3.49 -1.06 -0.46
N LEU A 44 -3.26 -1.85 0.57
CA LEU A 44 -2.63 -3.16 0.43
C LEU A 44 -3.72 -4.23 0.41
N TRP A 45 -3.75 -4.99 -0.68
CA TRP A 45 -4.75 -6.01 -0.89
C TRP A 45 -4.12 -7.37 -1.06
N CYS A 46 -4.84 -8.39 -0.63
CA CYS A 46 -4.49 -9.78 -0.89
C CYS A 46 -5.69 -10.41 -1.57
N GLY A 47 -5.67 -10.46 -2.91
CA GLY A 47 -6.83 -10.89 -3.67
C GLY A 47 -7.98 -9.93 -3.42
N PRO A 48 -9.14 -10.45 -3.03
CA PRO A 48 -10.30 -9.58 -2.77
C PRO A 48 -10.33 -8.99 -1.36
N ARG A 49 -9.32 -9.29 -0.54
CA ARG A 49 -9.31 -8.90 0.85
C ARG A 49 -8.41 -7.69 1.04
N LEU A 50 -8.97 -6.63 1.61
CA LEU A 50 -8.18 -5.46 1.97
C LEU A 50 -7.41 -5.77 3.26
N VAL A 51 -6.09 -5.71 3.16
CA VAL A 51 -5.24 -6.00 4.32
C VAL A 51 -5.14 -4.77 5.20
N THR A 52 -4.78 -3.64 4.62
CA THR A 52 -4.65 -2.41 5.38
C THR A 52 -4.58 -1.23 4.42
N THR A 53 -4.82 -0.06 4.96
CA THR A 53 -4.64 1.19 4.24
C THR A 53 -3.53 1.97 4.92
N LEU A 54 -2.56 2.40 4.14
CA LEU A 54 -1.43 3.16 4.64
C LEU A 54 -1.50 4.57 4.08
N THR A 55 -1.51 5.56 4.97
CA THR A 55 -1.57 6.94 4.53
C THR A 55 -0.20 7.57 4.67
N HIS A 56 0.16 8.39 3.69
CA HIS A 56 1.43 9.09 3.77
C HIS A 56 1.36 10.15 4.87
N THR A 57 2.49 10.38 5.50
CA THR A 57 2.54 11.31 6.62
C THR A 57 3.38 12.55 6.32
N ARG A 58 3.90 12.63 5.13
CA ARG A 58 4.69 13.79 4.76
C ARG A 58 3.79 15.00 4.73
N GLY A 59 4.27 16.08 5.20
CA GLY A 59 3.51 17.31 5.20
C GLY A 59 2.48 17.38 6.29
N SER A 60 2.22 16.32 6.97
CA SER A 60 1.29 16.37 8.09
C SER A 60 2.00 16.78 9.35
N LYS A 61 3.21 16.97 9.30
CA LYS A 61 3.95 17.32 10.40
C LYS A 61 4.10 18.67 10.69
N LYS A 62 3.92 18.91 10.81
CA LYS A 62 4.05 19.92 10.80
C LYS A 62 4.10 20.31 11.27
#